data_31b60746522d7e1e115cfdafecd98aa0
#
_entry.id   31b60746522d7e1e115cfdafecd98aa0
#
_cell.length_a   1.000
_cell.length_b   1.000
_cell.length_c   1.000
_cell.angle_alpha   90.00
_cell.angle_beta   90.00
_cell.angle_gamma   90.00
#
_symmetry.space_group_name_H-M   'P 1'
#
loop_
_entity.id
_entity.type
_entity.pdbx_description
1 polymer ?
#
loop_
_entity_poly.entity_id
_entity_poly.type
_entity_poly.pdbx_seq_one_letter_code
_entity_poly.pdbx_strand_id
1 'polypeptide(L)'
;MKQDELRYVMATKAPLYKRLLIEIPKTDIGLHHSSITDYLDKVVDYDTSMMRKIDELISRFYLGAVSTTLNRHYGSVLPRINERGNVIGGEVIYFDVDNGNILRQDPITDHLYNWYCFDYYTDKEVFFGEHLLSGKPVAIVTEEKTALLGTLAEPSVDWLAVGEGCNLTNGMMSKLAGKRVVLFPDDISCDYWKEQFGARFKVDCGFVHRDINRYLIDTIRGRGSP
;
A
#
# COMPACT_ATOMS: atom_id res chain seq x y z
N MET A 1 -0.17 -11.39 25.85
CA MET A 1 -0.81 -10.14 26.31
C MET A 1 -2.25 -10.46 26.68
N LYS A 2 -2.73 -10.04 27.84
CA LYS A 2 -4.11 -10.31 28.27
C LYS A 2 -5.08 -9.39 27.52
N GLN A 3 -6.29 -9.86 27.28
CA GLN A 3 -7.32 -9.14 26.53
C GLN A 3 -7.63 -7.73 27.08
N ASP A 4 -7.43 -7.54 28.39
CA ASP A 4 -7.62 -6.28 29.10
C ASP A 4 -6.49 -5.27 28.85
N GLU A 5 -5.27 -5.74 28.63
CA GLU A 5 -4.12 -4.88 28.26
C GLU A 5 -4.28 -4.33 26.85
N LEU A 6 -4.84 -5.12 25.93
CA LEU A 6 -5.15 -4.68 24.58
C LEU A 6 -6.23 -3.57 24.58
N ARG A 7 -7.29 -3.74 25.38
CA ARG A 7 -8.35 -2.74 25.54
C ARG A 7 -7.83 -1.43 26.12
N TYR A 8 -6.95 -1.51 27.11
CA TYR A 8 -6.34 -0.31 27.72
C TYR A 8 -5.45 0.43 26.74
N VAL A 9 -4.67 -0.30 25.97
CA VAL A 9 -3.78 0.22 24.95
C VAL A 9 -4.57 0.94 23.85
N MET A 10 -5.71 0.41 23.43
CA MET A 10 -6.59 1.01 22.41
C MET A 10 -7.36 2.25 22.91
N ALA A 11 -7.61 2.35 24.22
CA ALA A 11 -8.28 3.51 24.83
C ALA A 11 -7.38 4.75 24.98
N THR A 12 -6.07 4.61 24.85
CA THR A 12 -5.15 5.74 24.96
C THR A 12 -4.85 6.30 23.56
N LYS A 13 -4.97 7.60 23.39
CA LYS A 13 -4.90 8.38 22.14
C LYS A 13 -3.59 8.33 21.33
N ALA A 14 -2.70 7.36 21.53
CA ALA A 14 -1.53 7.22 20.69
C ALA A 14 -1.90 6.63 19.32
N PRO A 15 -1.19 6.98 18.24
CA PRO A 15 -1.52 6.52 16.91
C PRO A 15 -1.62 4.99 16.86
N LEU A 16 -2.77 4.48 16.45
CA LEU A 16 -3.12 3.06 16.51
C LEU A 16 -2.11 2.20 15.72
N TYR A 17 -1.63 2.72 14.60
CA TYR A 17 -0.67 2.02 13.75
C TYR A 17 0.68 1.74 14.43
N LYS A 18 1.20 2.67 15.25
CA LYS A 18 2.43 2.42 16.00
C LYS A 18 2.30 1.25 16.96
N ARG A 19 1.06 1.01 17.41
CA ARG A 19 0.74 -0.08 18.32
C ARG A 19 0.47 -1.39 17.60
N LEU A 20 -0.20 -1.33 16.45
CA LEU A 20 -0.42 -2.53 15.62
C LEU A 20 0.90 -3.15 15.16
N LEU A 21 1.84 -2.34 14.70
CA LEU A 21 3.16 -2.81 14.31
C LEU A 21 4.02 -3.26 15.50
N ILE A 22 3.76 -2.76 16.71
CA ILE A 22 4.46 -3.16 17.93
C ILE A 22 3.81 -4.40 18.56
N GLU A 23 2.51 -4.61 18.35
CA GLU A 23 1.71 -5.66 18.99
C GLU A 23 1.50 -6.91 18.13
N ILE A 24 1.75 -6.86 16.84
CA ILE A 24 2.07 -8.08 16.11
C ILE A 24 3.32 -8.66 16.78
N PRO A 25 3.32 -9.92 17.26
CA PRO A 25 4.43 -10.45 18.04
C PRO A 25 5.75 -10.16 17.35
N LYS A 26 6.72 -9.59 18.06
CA LYS A 26 8.05 -9.26 17.50
C LYS A 26 8.74 -10.43 16.81
N THR A 27 8.33 -11.65 17.15
CA THR A 27 8.76 -12.90 16.54
C THR A 27 8.23 -13.08 15.12
N ASP A 28 7.12 -12.41 14.77
CA ASP A 28 6.40 -12.60 13.52
C ASP A 28 6.53 -11.40 12.58
N ILE A 29 7.09 -10.30 13.10
CA ILE A 29 7.49 -9.16 12.27
C ILE A 29 9.00 -9.23 12.05
N GLY A 30 9.43 -10.07 11.16
CA GLY A 30 10.66 -9.80 10.46
C GLY A 30 10.34 -8.70 9.45
N LEU A 31 10.75 -7.48 9.75
CA LEU A 31 10.60 -6.33 8.85
C LEU A 31 11.20 -6.57 7.45
N HIS A 32 11.85 -7.69 7.23
CA HIS A 32 12.61 -8.02 6.04
C HIS A 32 12.20 -9.32 5.34
N HIS A 33 11.10 -9.97 5.73
CA HIS A 33 10.75 -11.30 5.20
C HIS A 33 9.27 -11.48 4.93
N SER A 34 8.59 -10.45 4.41
CA SER A 34 7.26 -10.62 3.84
C SER A 34 7.35 -10.86 2.34
N SER A 35 6.32 -11.44 1.75
CA SER A 35 6.32 -11.73 0.32
C SER A 35 6.52 -10.49 -0.57
N ILE A 36 6.04 -9.31 -0.13
CA ILE A 36 6.27 -8.07 -0.87
C ILE A 36 7.72 -7.59 -0.76
N THR A 37 8.34 -7.71 0.42
CA THR A 37 9.75 -7.30 0.59
C THR A 37 10.68 -8.22 -0.19
N ASP A 38 10.44 -9.53 -0.14
CA ASP A 38 11.19 -10.52 -0.92
C ASP A 38 11.06 -10.26 -2.44
N TYR A 39 9.86 -9.87 -2.90
CA TYR A 39 9.65 -9.47 -4.27
C TYR A 39 10.41 -8.18 -4.62
N LEU A 40 10.34 -7.15 -3.79
CA LEU A 40 11.03 -5.88 -4.04
C LEU A 40 12.55 -6.06 -4.05
N ASP A 41 13.11 -6.89 -3.17
CA ASP A 41 14.54 -7.22 -3.15
C ASP A 41 14.99 -7.86 -4.49
N LYS A 42 14.16 -8.73 -5.06
CA LYS A 42 14.39 -9.27 -6.42
C LYS A 42 14.25 -8.21 -7.50
N VAL A 43 13.29 -7.30 -7.38
CA VAL A 43 13.13 -6.19 -8.34
C VAL A 43 14.39 -5.34 -8.42
N VAL A 44 15.06 -5.11 -7.30
CA VAL A 44 16.30 -4.31 -7.26
C VAL A 44 17.58 -5.15 -7.44
N ASP A 45 17.45 -6.40 -7.84
CA ASP A 45 18.57 -7.35 -8.03
C ASP A 45 19.49 -7.43 -6.79
N TYR A 46 18.88 -7.29 -5.58
CA TYR A 46 19.59 -7.28 -4.28
C TYR A 46 20.68 -6.20 -4.16
N ASP A 47 20.55 -5.10 -4.89
CA ASP A 47 21.45 -3.95 -4.76
C ASP A 47 21.35 -3.34 -3.37
N THR A 48 22.47 -3.24 -2.66
CA THR A 48 22.52 -2.80 -1.26
C THR A 48 21.99 -1.37 -1.06
N SER A 49 22.21 -0.49 -2.04
CA SER A 49 21.74 0.91 -1.93
C SER A 49 20.22 0.99 -2.12
N MET A 50 19.67 0.16 -3.00
CA MET A 50 18.23 0.08 -3.23
C MET A 50 17.52 -0.66 -2.10
N MET A 51 18.13 -1.70 -1.52
CA MET A 51 17.59 -2.39 -0.32
C MET A 51 17.41 -1.41 0.85
N ARG A 52 18.32 -0.46 1.05
CA ARG A 52 18.12 0.60 2.06
C ARG A 52 16.88 1.48 1.78
N LYS A 53 16.62 1.78 0.50
CA LYS A 53 15.39 2.50 0.12
C LYS A 53 14.14 1.65 0.36
N ILE A 54 14.23 0.34 0.19
CA ILE A 54 13.16 -0.60 0.54
C ILE A 54 12.92 -0.59 2.05
N ASP A 55 13.97 -0.59 2.88
CA ASP A 55 13.86 -0.46 4.34
C ASP A 55 13.16 0.84 4.76
N GLU A 56 13.54 1.97 4.12
CA GLU A 56 12.88 3.26 4.33
C GLU A 56 11.40 3.22 3.90
N LEU A 57 11.11 2.57 2.78
CA LEU A 57 9.74 2.40 2.29
C LEU A 57 8.91 1.56 3.24
N ILE A 58 9.44 0.42 3.72
CA ILE A 58 8.80 -0.43 4.74
C ILE A 58 8.42 0.40 5.97
N SER A 59 9.39 1.19 6.47
CA SER A 59 9.18 2.02 7.66
C SER A 59 8.14 3.12 7.42
N ARG A 60 8.17 3.77 6.27
CA ARG A 60 7.25 4.86 5.92
C ARG A 60 5.83 4.40 5.71
N PHE A 61 5.63 3.28 5.01
CA PHE A 61 4.30 2.70 4.77
C PHE A 61 3.81 1.83 5.91
N TYR A 62 4.63 1.63 6.95
CA TYR A 62 4.34 0.73 8.07
C TYR A 62 3.98 -0.69 7.60
N LEU A 63 4.73 -1.18 6.60
CA LEU A 63 4.55 -2.55 6.13
C LEU A 63 4.95 -3.53 7.22
N GLY A 64 4.21 -4.61 7.31
CA GLY A 64 4.45 -5.68 8.27
C GLY A 64 4.41 -7.06 7.62
N ALA A 65 4.52 -8.08 8.47
CA ALA A 65 4.36 -9.46 8.07
C ALA A 65 3.48 -10.21 9.08
N VAL A 66 2.70 -11.18 8.61
CA VAL A 66 1.99 -12.12 9.48
C VAL A 66 2.78 -13.42 9.58
N SER A 67 2.60 -14.16 10.69
CA SER A 67 3.32 -15.43 10.95
C SER A 67 2.92 -16.57 10.02
N THR A 68 1.77 -16.46 9.35
CA THR A 68 1.33 -17.45 8.39
C THR A 68 2.08 -17.32 7.08
N THR A 69 2.47 -18.44 6.49
CA THR A 69 3.22 -18.49 5.24
C THR A 69 2.41 -19.12 4.12
N LEU A 70 2.63 -18.64 2.90
CA LEU A 70 2.23 -19.28 1.66
C LEU A 70 3.47 -19.41 0.79
N ASN A 71 3.74 -20.61 0.26
CA ASN A 71 4.96 -20.90 -0.52
C ASN A 71 6.26 -20.50 0.20
N ARG A 72 6.32 -20.64 1.53
CA ARG A 72 7.45 -20.28 2.42
C ARG A 72 7.66 -18.77 2.64
N HIS A 73 6.82 -17.90 2.09
CA HIS A 73 6.89 -16.47 2.30
C HIS A 73 5.75 -16.00 3.22
N TYR A 74 6.07 -15.11 4.13
CA TYR A 74 5.09 -14.52 5.06
C TYR A 74 4.14 -13.58 4.33
N GLY A 75 2.88 -13.56 4.74
CA GLY A 75 1.91 -12.61 4.22
C GLY A 75 2.31 -11.18 4.58
N SER A 76 2.21 -10.28 3.61
CA SER A 76 2.57 -8.88 3.76
C SER A 76 1.39 -8.10 4.33
N VAL A 77 1.59 -7.37 5.42
CA VAL A 77 0.59 -6.46 6.00
C VAL A 77 0.74 -5.10 5.33
N LEU A 78 -0.30 -4.64 4.65
CA LEU A 78 -0.38 -3.35 3.98
C LEU A 78 -1.50 -2.51 4.64
N PRO A 79 -1.16 -1.69 5.65
CA PRO A 79 -2.17 -0.93 6.38
C PRO A 79 -2.62 0.30 5.60
N ARG A 80 -3.91 0.63 5.68
CA ARG A 80 -4.46 1.91 5.24
C ARG A 80 -4.47 2.88 6.40
N ILE A 81 -3.74 3.96 6.27
CA ILE A 81 -3.51 4.94 7.32
C ILE A 81 -3.97 6.31 6.81
N ASN A 82 -4.87 6.95 7.54
CA ASN A 82 -5.39 8.25 7.15
C ASN A 82 -4.39 9.39 7.44
N GLU A 83 -4.71 10.60 7.01
CA GLU A 83 -3.92 11.83 7.23
C GLU A 83 -3.60 12.12 8.70
N ARG A 84 -4.42 11.60 9.63
CA ARG A 84 -4.23 11.77 11.09
C ARG A 84 -3.31 10.70 11.69
N GLY A 85 -2.82 9.77 10.87
CA GLY A 85 -1.97 8.67 11.31
C GLY A 85 -2.72 7.52 11.99
N ASN A 86 -4.05 7.43 11.82
CA ASN A 86 -4.84 6.31 12.32
C ASN A 86 -4.91 5.21 11.28
N VAL A 87 -4.73 3.97 11.69
CA VAL A 87 -5.00 2.81 10.84
C VAL A 87 -6.51 2.64 10.71
N ILE A 88 -7.00 2.67 9.49
CA ILE A 88 -8.42 2.58 9.15
C ILE A 88 -8.79 1.21 8.61
N GLY A 89 -7.80 0.43 8.20
CA GLY A 89 -7.98 -0.89 7.65
C GLY A 89 -6.68 -1.37 7.00
N GLY A 90 -6.79 -2.26 6.07
CA GLY A 90 -5.65 -2.78 5.31
C GLY A 90 -5.87 -4.22 4.88
N GLU A 91 -4.87 -4.73 4.22
CA GLU A 91 -4.88 -6.08 3.64
C GLU A 91 -3.67 -6.87 4.11
N VAL A 92 -3.84 -8.17 4.17
CA VAL A 92 -2.74 -9.13 4.22
C VAL A 92 -2.67 -9.80 2.87
N ILE A 93 -1.60 -9.54 2.13
CA ILE A 93 -1.43 -10.01 0.76
C ILE A 93 -0.22 -10.94 0.69
N TYR A 94 -0.41 -12.10 0.06
CA TYR A 94 0.65 -13.03 -0.28
C TYR A 94 0.98 -12.85 -1.75
N PHE A 95 2.17 -12.35 -2.01
CA PHE A 95 2.66 -12.16 -3.37
C PHE A 95 3.50 -13.34 -3.84
N ASP A 96 3.43 -13.63 -5.12
CA ASP A 96 4.46 -14.43 -5.79
C ASP A 96 5.75 -13.59 -5.88
N VAL A 97 6.79 -14.05 -5.23
CA VAL A 97 8.05 -13.31 -5.14
C VAL A 97 8.85 -13.25 -6.46
N ASP A 98 8.46 -14.03 -7.45
CA ASP A 98 9.12 -14.04 -8.76
C ASP A 98 8.52 -13.01 -9.73
N ASN A 99 7.23 -12.80 -9.66
CA ASN A 99 6.50 -11.93 -10.60
C ASN A 99 5.62 -10.87 -9.94
N GLY A 100 5.45 -10.91 -8.60
CA GLY A 100 4.64 -9.96 -7.85
C GLY A 100 3.13 -10.14 -8.02
N ASN A 101 2.66 -11.27 -8.57
CA ASN A 101 1.24 -11.54 -8.66
C ASN A 101 0.66 -11.86 -7.27
N ILE A 102 -0.59 -11.48 -7.06
CA ILE A 102 -1.31 -11.80 -5.84
C ILE A 102 -1.69 -13.28 -5.86
N LEU A 103 -1.19 -14.04 -4.89
CA LEU A 103 -1.54 -15.44 -4.66
C LEU A 103 -2.74 -15.58 -3.74
N ARG A 104 -2.83 -14.70 -2.75
CA ARG A 104 -3.91 -14.65 -1.76
C ARG A 104 -4.00 -13.26 -1.16
N GLN A 105 -5.20 -12.80 -0.90
CA GLN A 105 -5.50 -11.53 -0.23
C GLN A 105 -6.58 -11.76 0.81
N ASP A 106 -6.33 -11.29 2.02
CA ASP A 106 -7.26 -11.39 3.14
C ASP A 106 -7.41 -10.01 3.79
N PRO A 107 -8.58 -9.67 4.33
CA PRO A 107 -8.69 -8.50 5.18
C PRO A 107 -7.74 -8.59 6.37
N ILE A 108 -7.12 -7.49 6.74
CA ILE A 108 -6.18 -7.44 7.87
C ILE A 108 -6.83 -7.95 9.17
N THR A 109 -8.14 -7.78 9.32
CA THR A 109 -8.94 -8.22 10.47
C THR A 109 -8.92 -9.73 10.68
N ASP A 110 -8.71 -10.53 9.62
CA ASP A 110 -8.70 -11.99 9.71
C ASP A 110 -7.41 -12.53 10.33
N HIS A 111 -6.35 -11.73 10.35
CA HIS A 111 -5.03 -12.12 10.83
C HIS A 111 -4.65 -11.51 12.18
N LEU A 112 -5.36 -10.47 12.61
CA LEU A 112 -5.06 -9.79 13.86
C LEU A 112 -6.04 -10.24 14.93
N TYR A 113 -5.57 -11.08 15.87
CA TYR A 113 -6.33 -11.47 17.06
C TYR A 113 -6.79 -10.22 17.82
N ASN A 114 -8.12 -10.06 18.00
CA ASN A 114 -8.79 -8.99 18.77
C ASN A 114 -9.01 -7.64 18.07
N TRP A 115 -9.22 -7.61 16.78
CA TRP A 115 -9.70 -6.41 16.08
C TRP A 115 -11.18 -6.06 16.32
N TYR A 116 -11.76 -6.50 17.42
CA TYR A 116 -13.15 -6.19 17.82
C TYR A 116 -13.45 -4.70 17.98
N CYS A 117 -12.45 -3.83 17.88
CA CYS A 117 -12.62 -2.38 17.94
C CYS A 117 -12.78 -1.74 16.56
N PHE A 118 -12.76 -2.49 15.49
CA PHE A 118 -12.75 -1.97 14.11
C PHE A 118 -14.12 -1.85 13.46
N ASP A 119 -15.21 -2.18 14.12
CA ASP A 119 -16.56 -1.80 13.65
C ASP A 119 -16.72 -0.28 13.45
N TYR A 120 -15.80 0.52 13.99
CA TYR A 120 -15.72 1.96 13.79
C TYR A 120 -14.95 2.39 12.53
N TYR A 121 -14.22 1.49 11.87
CA TYR A 121 -13.31 1.82 10.77
C TYR A 121 -13.80 1.27 9.44
N THR A 122 -15.08 1.43 9.19
CA THR A 122 -15.67 1.18 7.87
C THR A 122 -15.46 2.33 6.89
N ASP A 123 -14.59 3.30 7.22
CA ASP A 123 -14.25 4.37 6.29
C ASP A 123 -13.36 3.80 5.18
N LYS A 124 -14.02 3.22 4.18
CA LYS A 124 -13.39 2.70 2.97
C LYS A 124 -12.76 3.82 2.12
N GLU A 125 -12.91 5.08 2.52
CA GLU A 125 -12.45 6.25 1.78
C GLU A 125 -11.04 6.68 2.17
N VAL A 126 -10.13 5.74 2.40
CA VAL A 126 -8.72 6.02 2.71
C VAL A 126 -7.83 5.34 1.70
N PHE A 127 -6.94 6.12 1.06
CA PHE A 127 -5.93 5.58 0.18
C PHE A 127 -4.85 4.82 0.95
N PHE A 128 -4.32 3.77 0.38
CA PHE A 128 -3.02 3.28 0.79
C PHE A 128 -1.97 4.36 0.50
N GLY A 129 -1.15 4.71 1.48
CA GLY A 129 -0.17 5.80 1.38
C GLY A 129 -0.70 7.20 1.69
N GLU A 130 -1.99 7.39 2.04
CA GLU A 130 -2.60 8.71 2.31
C GLU A 130 -1.83 9.53 3.35
N HIS A 131 -1.35 8.89 4.41
CA HIS A 131 -0.56 9.54 5.48
C HIS A 131 0.80 10.07 5.04
N LEU A 132 1.25 9.74 3.83
CA LEU A 132 2.52 10.17 3.25
C LEU A 132 2.38 11.37 2.30
N LEU A 133 1.16 11.88 2.09
CA LEU A 133 0.94 13.04 1.25
C LEU A 133 1.79 14.23 1.70
N SER A 134 2.66 14.71 0.81
CA SER A 134 3.68 15.72 1.12
C SER A 134 3.56 17.03 0.32
N GLY A 135 2.55 17.15 -0.53
CA GLY A 135 2.37 18.31 -1.42
C GLY A 135 3.01 18.15 -2.80
N LYS A 136 3.65 17.02 -3.08
CA LYS A 136 4.09 16.65 -4.41
C LYS A 136 2.91 16.39 -5.34
N PRO A 137 3.13 16.28 -6.67
CA PRO A 137 2.14 15.71 -7.55
C PRO A 137 1.72 14.32 -7.07
N VAL A 138 0.47 13.95 -7.29
CA VAL A 138 -0.09 12.70 -6.82
C VAL A 138 -0.36 11.77 -7.99
N ALA A 139 0.08 10.53 -7.89
CA ALA A 139 -0.29 9.44 -8.77
C ALA A 139 -1.20 8.47 -8.02
N ILE A 140 -2.33 8.12 -8.62
CA ILE A 140 -3.26 7.14 -8.06
C ILE A 140 -3.28 5.91 -8.96
N VAL A 141 -3.06 4.75 -8.36
CA VAL A 141 -3.08 3.44 -9.00
C VAL A 141 -4.10 2.53 -8.32
N THR A 142 -4.38 1.39 -8.91
CA THR A 142 -5.30 0.42 -8.34
C THR A 142 -4.64 -0.41 -7.24
N GLU A 143 -3.43 -0.92 -7.45
CA GLU A 143 -2.76 -1.86 -6.55
C GLU A 143 -1.74 -1.20 -5.61
N GLU A 144 -1.68 -1.64 -4.36
CA GLU A 144 -0.70 -1.22 -3.36
C GLU A 144 0.74 -1.50 -3.81
N LYS A 145 0.99 -2.66 -4.42
CA LYS A 145 2.28 -3.02 -5.00
C LYS A 145 2.76 -1.97 -6.01
N THR A 146 1.87 -1.52 -6.88
CA THR A 146 2.18 -0.49 -7.89
C THR A 146 2.54 0.83 -7.22
N ALA A 147 1.86 1.22 -6.15
CA ALA A 147 2.20 2.43 -5.39
C ALA A 147 3.59 2.33 -4.72
N LEU A 148 3.96 1.15 -4.20
CA LEU A 148 5.28 0.91 -3.65
C LEU A 148 6.37 0.99 -4.72
N LEU A 149 6.17 0.35 -5.87
CA LEU A 149 7.08 0.43 -7.02
C LEU A 149 7.23 1.87 -7.51
N GLY A 150 6.10 2.60 -7.62
CA GLY A 150 6.09 4.00 -8.01
C GLY A 150 6.89 4.89 -7.07
N THR A 151 6.76 4.66 -5.75
CA THR A 151 7.52 5.41 -4.73
C THR A 151 9.03 5.17 -4.85
N LEU A 152 9.46 3.95 -5.22
CA LEU A 152 10.86 3.64 -5.47
C LEU A 152 11.37 4.23 -6.79
N ALA A 153 10.56 4.14 -7.86
CA ALA A 153 10.92 4.59 -9.20
C ALA A 153 10.94 6.11 -9.33
N GLU A 154 9.94 6.79 -8.75
CA GLU A 154 9.72 8.22 -8.92
C GLU A 154 9.38 8.88 -7.56
N PRO A 155 10.40 9.11 -6.73
CA PRO A 155 10.22 9.65 -5.37
C PRO A 155 9.78 11.12 -5.33
N SER A 156 9.74 11.81 -6.48
CA SER A 156 9.20 13.17 -6.62
C SER A 156 7.67 13.23 -6.67
N VAL A 157 7.00 12.08 -6.67
CA VAL A 157 5.55 11.91 -6.74
C VAL A 157 5.06 11.22 -5.48
N ASP A 158 3.92 11.64 -4.95
CA ASP A 158 3.20 10.93 -3.89
C ASP A 158 2.33 9.83 -4.53
N TRP A 159 2.66 8.58 -4.32
CA TRP A 159 1.96 7.44 -4.89
C TRP A 159 0.93 6.88 -3.92
N LEU A 160 -0.31 6.78 -4.38
CA LEU A 160 -1.45 6.27 -3.61
C LEU A 160 -2.08 5.09 -4.33
N ALA A 161 -2.66 4.14 -3.56
CA ALA A 161 -3.47 3.09 -4.14
C ALA A 161 -4.87 3.03 -3.54
N VAL A 162 -5.83 2.56 -4.34
CA VAL A 162 -7.23 2.41 -3.93
C VAL A 162 -7.57 0.97 -3.53
N GLY A 163 -6.70 0.01 -3.85
CA GLY A 163 -7.00 -1.41 -3.85
C GLY A 163 -7.71 -1.79 -5.15
N GLU A 164 -8.92 -2.28 -5.08
CA GLU A 164 -9.70 -2.53 -6.30
C GLU A 164 -10.13 -1.22 -6.96
N GLY A 165 -10.03 -1.13 -8.29
CA GLY A 165 -10.28 0.10 -9.05
C GLY A 165 -11.68 0.69 -8.88
N CYS A 166 -12.68 -0.13 -8.58
CA CYS A 166 -14.05 0.32 -8.28
C CYS A 166 -14.19 1.03 -6.91
N ASN A 167 -13.15 0.97 -6.06
CA ASN A 167 -13.18 1.61 -4.74
C ASN A 167 -12.86 3.12 -4.77
N LEU A 168 -12.45 3.69 -5.92
CA LEU A 168 -12.20 5.13 -6.01
C LEU A 168 -13.52 5.91 -5.93
N THR A 169 -13.65 6.74 -4.91
CA THR A 169 -14.87 7.52 -4.63
C THR A 169 -14.65 9.03 -4.78
N ASN A 170 -15.75 9.78 -4.91
CA ASN A 170 -15.69 11.24 -4.87
C ASN A 170 -15.22 11.76 -3.50
N GLY A 171 -15.51 11.06 -2.40
CA GLY A 171 -15.04 11.37 -1.06
C GLY A 171 -13.52 11.33 -0.99
N MET A 172 -12.90 10.23 -1.47
CA MET A 172 -11.44 10.10 -1.57
C MET A 172 -10.84 11.22 -2.42
N MET A 173 -11.39 11.47 -3.61
CA MET A 173 -10.89 12.49 -4.52
C MET A 173 -11.02 13.91 -3.98
N SER A 174 -11.99 14.19 -3.11
CA SER A 174 -12.16 15.50 -2.47
C SER A 174 -10.99 15.87 -1.57
N LYS A 175 -10.34 14.90 -0.95
CA LYS A 175 -9.14 15.10 -0.11
C LYS A 175 -7.93 15.61 -0.91
N LEU A 176 -7.96 15.42 -2.23
CA LEU A 176 -6.90 15.83 -3.15
C LEU A 176 -7.20 17.13 -3.90
N ALA A 177 -8.21 17.87 -3.44
CA ALA A 177 -8.57 19.15 -4.03
C ALA A 177 -7.36 20.12 -4.05
N GLY A 178 -7.13 20.76 -5.19
CA GLY A 178 -6.01 21.70 -5.39
C GLY A 178 -4.65 21.04 -5.64
N LYS A 179 -4.54 19.71 -5.58
CA LYS A 179 -3.31 18.98 -5.93
C LYS A 179 -3.27 18.65 -7.43
N ARG A 180 -2.06 18.50 -7.96
CA ARG A 180 -1.88 17.93 -9.30
C ARG A 180 -2.00 16.41 -9.20
N VAL A 181 -3.07 15.85 -9.75
CA VAL A 181 -3.38 14.43 -9.66
C VAL A 181 -3.42 13.80 -11.06
N VAL A 182 -2.81 12.64 -11.20
CA VAL A 182 -2.93 11.77 -12.37
C VAL A 182 -3.43 10.40 -11.90
N LEU A 183 -4.43 9.89 -12.58
CA LEU A 183 -5.03 8.59 -12.33
C LEU A 183 -4.48 7.58 -13.34
N PHE A 184 -3.96 6.46 -12.87
CA PHE A 184 -3.46 5.34 -13.67
C PHE A 184 -4.32 4.11 -13.41
N PRO A 185 -5.48 4.00 -14.06
CA PRO A 185 -6.37 2.85 -13.90
C PRO A 185 -5.77 1.59 -14.52
N ASP A 186 -6.25 0.43 -14.06
CA ASP A 186 -6.14 -0.82 -14.79
C ASP A 186 -7.14 -0.88 -15.97
N ASP A 187 -7.15 -2.00 -16.70
CA ASP A 187 -8.04 -2.21 -17.84
C ASP A 187 -9.52 -2.24 -17.44
N ILE A 188 -9.83 -2.75 -16.26
CA ILE A 188 -11.21 -2.86 -15.75
C ILE A 188 -11.75 -1.50 -15.33
N SER A 189 -10.94 -0.67 -14.70
CA SER A 189 -11.37 0.60 -14.11
C SER A 189 -11.23 1.81 -15.04
N CYS A 190 -10.54 1.67 -16.19
CA CYS A 190 -10.21 2.79 -17.08
C CYS A 190 -11.44 3.58 -17.54
N ASP A 191 -12.46 2.93 -18.07
CA ASP A 191 -13.64 3.62 -18.58
C ASP A 191 -14.44 4.24 -17.42
N TYR A 192 -14.57 3.55 -16.30
CA TYR A 192 -15.20 4.07 -15.10
C TYR A 192 -14.49 5.34 -14.59
N TRP A 193 -13.16 5.32 -14.46
CA TRP A 193 -12.42 6.48 -13.97
C TRP A 193 -12.47 7.66 -14.95
N LYS A 194 -12.46 7.41 -16.26
CA LYS A 194 -12.66 8.47 -17.27
C LYS A 194 -14.02 9.11 -17.13
N GLU A 195 -15.07 8.32 -17.01
CA GLU A 195 -16.43 8.82 -16.90
C GLU A 195 -16.64 9.63 -15.60
N GLN A 196 -16.19 9.10 -14.47
CA GLN A 196 -16.44 9.69 -13.16
C GLN A 196 -15.50 10.87 -12.85
N PHE A 197 -14.26 10.80 -13.26
CA PHE A 197 -13.22 11.74 -12.82
C PHE A 197 -12.54 12.51 -13.95
N GLY A 198 -12.64 12.07 -15.19
CA GLY A 198 -11.93 12.64 -16.35
C GLY A 198 -12.20 14.12 -16.62
N ALA A 199 -13.36 14.64 -16.21
CA ALA A 199 -13.68 16.08 -16.32
C ALA A 199 -12.83 16.95 -15.37
N ARG A 200 -12.30 16.40 -14.30
CA ARG A 200 -11.59 17.12 -13.23
C ARG A 200 -10.12 16.75 -13.10
N PHE A 201 -9.76 15.54 -13.50
CA PHE A 201 -8.43 14.99 -13.31
C PHE A 201 -7.93 14.34 -14.60
N LYS A 202 -6.61 14.34 -14.79
CA LYS A 202 -6.02 13.57 -15.87
C LYS A 202 -6.16 12.08 -15.57
N VAL A 203 -6.82 11.34 -16.45
CA VAL A 203 -6.89 9.87 -16.42
C VAL A 203 -5.99 9.35 -17.53
N ASP A 204 -4.92 8.67 -17.18
CA ASP A 204 -3.95 8.13 -18.10
C ASP A 204 -4.15 6.63 -18.29
N CYS A 205 -4.89 6.25 -19.33
CA CYS A 205 -5.10 4.85 -19.66
C CYS A 205 -4.01 4.30 -20.63
N GLY A 206 -2.94 5.03 -20.85
CA GLY A 206 -1.84 4.56 -21.69
C GLY A 206 -1.16 3.31 -21.18
N PHE A 207 -1.30 3.02 -19.88
CA PHE A 207 -0.78 1.82 -19.23
C PHE A 207 -1.75 0.64 -19.22
N VAL A 208 -3.00 0.79 -19.65
CA VAL A 208 -3.96 -0.33 -19.79
C VAL A 208 -3.41 -1.43 -20.71
N HIS A 209 -2.66 -1.06 -21.74
CA HIS A 209 -2.02 -2.00 -22.67
C HIS A 209 -0.50 -2.14 -22.45
N ARG A 210 0.04 -1.38 -21.51
CA ARG A 210 1.46 -1.40 -21.13
C ARG A 210 1.52 -1.60 -19.63
N ASP A 211 1.99 -2.71 -19.18
CA ASP A 211 2.13 -3.02 -17.75
C ASP A 211 2.89 -1.90 -17.03
N ILE A 212 2.17 -1.12 -16.21
CA ILE A 212 2.74 -0.03 -15.40
C ILE A 212 3.80 -0.56 -14.44
N ASN A 213 3.63 -1.75 -13.88
CA ASN A 213 4.61 -2.35 -12.98
C ASN A 213 5.91 -2.60 -13.72
N ARG A 214 5.84 -3.11 -14.95
CA ARG A 214 7.03 -3.31 -15.78
C ARG A 214 7.75 -2.00 -16.08
N TYR A 215 7.02 -0.96 -16.44
CA TYR A 215 7.61 0.37 -16.65
C TYR A 215 8.33 0.89 -15.40
N LEU A 216 7.72 0.77 -14.24
CA LEU A 216 8.30 1.19 -12.97
C LEU A 216 9.55 0.36 -12.61
N ILE A 217 9.50 -0.95 -12.81
CA ILE A 217 10.64 -1.86 -12.59
C ILE A 217 11.80 -1.51 -13.52
N ASP A 218 11.54 -1.27 -14.80
CA ASP A 218 12.59 -0.87 -15.74
C ASP A 218 13.20 0.48 -15.35
N THR A 219 12.40 1.42 -14.84
CA THR A 219 12.87 2.70 -14.28
C THR A 219 13.77 2.49 -13.06
N ILE A 220 13.34 1.65 -12.10
CA ILE A 220 14.13 1.29 -10.91
C ILE A 220 15.49 0.69 -11.31
N ARG A 221 15.51 -0.15 -12.34
CA ARG A 221 16.72 -0.82 -12.83
C ARG A 221 17.59 0.05 -13.76
N GLY A 222 17.21 1.31 -13.97
CA GLY A 222 17.91 2.21 -14.90
C GLY A 222 17.81 1.79 -16.37
N ARG A 223 16.81 0.96 -16.70
CA ARG A 223 16.54 0.49 -18.08
C ARG A 223 15.41 1.28 -18.76
N GLY A 224 14.81 2.22 -18.06
CA GLY A 224 13.77 3.09 -18.58
C GLY A 224 14.35 4.01 -19.65
N SER A 225 13.95 3.81 -20.90
CA SER A 225 14.14 4.83 -21.92
C SER A 225 13.09 5.92 -21.71
N PRO A 226 13.45 7.20 -21.87
CA PRO A 226 12.52 8.33 -21.74
C PRO A 226 11.38 8.26 -22.73
#